data_b2b1de9ab1eb54c42acf6bedd84f753e
#
_entry.id   b2b1de9ab1eb54c42acf6bedd84f753e
#
_cell.length_a   1.000
_cell.length_b   1.000
_cell.length_c   1.000
_cell.angle_alpha   90.00
_cell.angle_beta   90.00
_cell.angle_gamma   90.00
#
_symmetry.space_group_name_H-M   'P 1'
#
loop_
_entity.id
_entity.type
_entity.pdbx_description
1 polymer ?
#
loop_
_entity_poly.entity_id
_entity_poly.type
_entity_poly.pdbx_seq_one_letter_code
_entity_poly.pdbx_strand_id
1 'polypeptide(L)'
;MKFFLNTVLFCLYVSSFSAQTTITLDNHFEDWEMAPSWSDDGVGNINTTAITHDVDWVYFYIRTTNEVALDENTLPNSIRLVIDFDNDIATGSNYLNLGLGAEMVVNFPSRSVTMFSSSGTSSGPGINSVGVHVAPVYSAFEFEIAIDRSLVNLNDGALKFLWYEGDTSSSIPQGGEVHVLTDFSYSIAPTPLERAENTEIRVAFWNVKRELDNTSVYDSYNRILDATNPDIIGFSEVEDYTPSFVADLLDMWLPLENGASWFVEKDDWDLMIASRFPITSIFPTINRQMPALINTESVWGVPTLFTCSHLKCCDGDAQRQEQADDYMSFLRDAIEPGGVLDLPEGSPIIYGGDLNMVGLSGPINTLETGDIYNNNLHGDDFFPDWDSSDLTQIVARLTDRAMDYTWRNDSGSYMPGKLDYIIVSDAVIEVLRSYALQTSDLPPDRLAQYNLELYDAEDASDHFMVVADLAIVGGISQTDTDGDGVFDAIDNCPDLSNVDQSDFNFDGLGDACSDSDLDGLSDEIEILISITDPLIQDTDGDGLTDGIELSLFITDPLNSDTNENGLSDAEDLLDSGEIGATCSGDTNNDGSITIGDLLLVLSAFGDVCS
;
A
#
# COMPACT_ATOMS: atom_id res chain seq x y z
N MET A 1 55.32 -61.66 -17.69
CA MET A 1 55.42 -60.43 -16.90
C MET A 1 54.04 -59.71 -16.98
N LYS A 2 53.19 -60.01 -16.00
CA LYS A 2 51.81 -59.39 -15.94
C LYS A 2 51.88 -58.21 -14.99
N PHE A 3 51.61 -57.05 -15.53
CA PHE A 3 51.37 -55.82 -14.70
C PHE A 3 49.97 -55.84 -14.17
N PHE A 4 49.78 -55.83 -12.85
CA PHE A 4 48.52 -55.52 -12.16
C PHE A 4 48.40 -54.00 -12.05
N LEU A 5 47.39 -53.46 -12.64
CA LEU A 5 46.99 -52.06 -12.47
C LEU A 5 45.98 -52.00 -11.33
N ASN A 6 46.44 -51.55 -10.16
CA ASN A 6 45.51 -51.21 -9.04
C ASN A 6 44.84 -49.87 -9.33
N THR A 7 43.56 -49.92 -9.69
CA THR A 7 42.70 -48.71 -9.75
C THR A 7 42.21 -48.41 -8.33
N VAL A 8 42.78 -47.38 -7.71
CA VAL A 8 42.27 -46.83 -6.47
C VAL A 8 41.08 -45.95 -6.84
N LEU A 9 39.87 -46.40 -6.48
CA LEU A 9 38.65 -45.62 -6.61
C LEU A 9 38.63 -44.57 -5.49
N PHE A 10 38.96 -43.33 -5.83
CA PHE A 10 38.73 -42.20 -4.95
C PHE A 10 37.22 -41.88 -4.99
N CYS A 11 36.47 -42.28 -3.97
CA CYS A 11 35.15 -41.71 -3.71
C CYS A 11 35.35 -40.24 -3.29
N LEU A 12 35.17 -39.34 -4.24
CA LEU A 12 34.92 -37.93 -3.93
C LEU A 12 33.55 -37.88 -3.25
N TYR A 13 33.54 -37.73 -1.93
CA TYR A 13 32.40 -37.16 -1.23
C TYR A 13 32.31 -35.71 -1.70
N VAL A 14 31.46 -35.45 -2.66
CA VAL A 14 30.96 -34.11 -2.91
C VAL A 14 29.99 -33.87 -1.77
N SER A 15 30.46 -33.26 -0.68
CA SER A 15 29.56 -32.58 0.23
C SER A 15 28.89 -31.49 -0.60
N SER A 16 27.64 -31.70 -0.95
CA SER A 16 26.79 -30.62 -1.42
C SER A 16 26.70 -29.61 -0.27
N PHE A 17 27.54 -28.58 -0.33
CA PHE A 17 27.22 -27.35 0.42
C PHE A 17 25.90 -26.86 -0.18
N SER A 18 24.79 -27.13 0.48
CA SER A 18 23.58 -26.34 0.22
C SER A 18 23.94 -24.91 0.55
N ALA A 19 23.73 -24.01 -0.39
CA ALA A 19 23.86 -22.60 -0.09
C ALA A 19 22.88 -22.32 1.06
N GLN A 20 23.37 -21.81 2.18
CA GLN A 20 22.51 -21.31 3.22
C GLN A 20 21.83 -20.05 2.67
N THR A 21 20.52 -20.04 2.67
CA THR A 21 19.69 -18.94 2.22
C THR A 21 19.27 -18.11 3.42
N THR A 22 19.15 -16.83 3.22
CA THR A 22 18.58 -15.92 4.19
C THR A 22 17.07 -15.95 4.06
N ILE A 23 16.37 -16.20 5.15
CA ILE A 23 14.92 -16.26 5.18
C ILE A 23 14.40 -15.01 5.87
N THR A 24 13.38 -14.40 5.26
CA THR A 24 12.55 -13.39 5.89
C THR A 24 11.15 -13.98 6.08
N LEU A 25 10.60 -13.95 7.29
CA LEU A 25 9.21 -14.36 7.52
C LEU A 25 8.30 -13.20 7.10
N ASP A 26 7.85 -13.20 5.86
CA ASP A 26 7.06 -12.10 5.29
C ASP A 26 5.95 -12.57 4.33
N ASN A 27 5.69 -13.89 4.31
CA ASN A 27 4.73 -14.53 3.41
C ASN A 27 5.14 -14.50 1.92
N HIS A 28 6.43 -14.26 1.62
CA HIS A 28 7.03 -14.42 0.30
C HIS A 28 8.02 -15.57 0.33
N PHE A 29 7.84 -16.56 -0.52
CA PHE A 29 8.48 -17.87 -0.38
C PHE A 29 9.65 -18.09 -1.36
N GLU A 30 10.04 -17.09 -2.14
CA GLU A 30 11.10 -17.18 -3.15
C GLU A 30 12.47 -17.42 -2.53
N ASP A 31 12.70 -16.96 -1.32
CA ASP A 31 13.95 -17.17 -0.57
C ASP A 31 14.15 -18.63 -0.15
N TRP A 32 13.11 -19.47 -0.21
CA TRP A 32 13.16 -20.91 0.06
C TRP A 32 13.63 -21.77 -1.13
N GLU A 33 13.73 -21.23 -2.34
CA GLU A 33 14.08 -22.01 -3.55
C GLU A 33 15.41 -22.75 -3.44
N MET A 34 16.37 -22.22 -2.68
CA MET A 34 17.69 -22.80 -2.50
C MET A 34 17.83 -23.63 -1.22
N ALA A 35 16.83 -23.65 -0.35
CA ALA A 35 16.85 -24.43 0.88
C ALA A 35 16.69 -25.93 0.60
N PRO A 36 17.33 -26.82 1.40
CA PRO A 36 17.08 -28.25 1.30
C PRO A 36 15.60 -28.56 1.54
N SER A 37 14.96 -29.22 0.59
CA SER A 37 13.54 -29.54 0.65
C SER A 37 13.26 -31.02 0.47
N TRP A 38 12.17 -31.48 1.04
CA TRP A 38 11.64 -32.85 0.92
C TRP A 38 10.20 -32.78 0.45
N SER A 39 9.85 -33.63 -0.49
CA SER A 39 8.48 -33.74 -1.00
C SER A 39 7.93 -35.13 -0.71
N ASP A 40 6.64 -35.18 -0.38
CA ASP A 40 5.89 -36.44 -0.25
C ASP A 40 4.99 -36.65 -1.50
N ASP A 41 4.72 -37.91 -1.84
CA ASP A 41 3.92 -38.32 -2.98
C ASP A 41 2.41 -38.49 -2.65
N GLY A 42 1.93 -37.86 -1.57
CA GLY A 42 0.52 -37.55 -1.41
C GLY A 42 -0.27 -38.39 -0.41
N VAL A 43 0.34 -38.80 0.71
CA VAL A 43 -0.40 -39.48 1.80
C VAL A 43 -0.98 -38.47 2.83
N GLY A 44 -0.31 -37.34 3.05
CA GLY A 44 -0.74 -36.27 3.95
C GLY A 44 -1.20 -35.00 3.21
N ASN A 45 -1.57 -33.97 3.99
CA ASN A 45 -1.84 -32.65 3.46
C ASN A 45 -0.55 -31.87 3.18
N ILE A 46 0.47 -32.02 4.02
CA ILE A 46 1.80 -31.42 3.77
C ILE A 46 2.48 -32.17 2.64
N ASN A 47 2.71 -31.49 1.52
CA ASN A 47 3.35 -32.09 0.34
C ASN A 47 4.82 -31.70 0.18
N THR A 48 5.26 -30.59 0.81
CA THR A 48 6.65 -30.13 0.75
C THR A 48 7.04 -29.52 2.09
N THR A 49 8.29 -29.73 2.50
CA THR A 49 8.91 -29.05 3.64
C THR A 49 10.35 -28.70 3.33
N ALA A 50 10.85 -27.63 3.93
CA ALA A 50 12.27 -27.27 3.91
C ALA A 50 12.72 -26.81 5.29
N ILE A 51 14.03 -26.74 5.50
CA ILE A 51 14.65 -26.25 6.73
C ILE A 51 15.93 -25.50 6.40
N THR A 52 16.16 -24.40 7.10
CA THR A 52 17.45 -23.70 7.15
C THR A 52 17.64 -23.07 8.53
N HIS A 53 18.74 -22.36 8.75
CA HIS A 53 19.01 -21.71 10.03
C HIS A 53 20.02 -20.57 9.87
N ASP A 54 20.02 -19.69 10.85
CA ASP A 54 21.13 -18.80 11.16
C ASP A 54 21.58 -18.98 12.62
N VAL A 55 22.36 -18.06 13.15
CA VAL A 55 22.86 -18.13 14.54
C VAL A 55 21.75 -17.99 15.57
N ASP A 56 20.68 -17.28 15.25
CA ASP A 56 19.60 -16.93 16.17
C ASP A 56 18.37 -17.82 15.99
N TRP A 57 18.09 -18.27 14.75
CA TRP A 57 16.83 -18.92 14.39
C TRP A 57 17.04 -20.24 13.65
N VAL A 58 16.06 -21.14 13.80
CA VAL A 58 15.83 -22.26 12.88
C VAL A 58 14.53 -21.97 12.15
N TYR A 59 14.59 -22.01 10.81
CA TYR A 59 13.47 -21.73 9.94
C TYR A 59 12.97 -23.03 9.30
N PHE A 60 11.65 -23.13 9.22
CA PHE A 60 10.96 -24.24 8.55
C PHE A 60 9.96 -23.67 7.55
N TYR A 61 9.83 -24.37 6.45
CA TYR A 61 8.80 -24.11 5.43
C TYR A 61 7.94 -25.35 5.26
N ILE A 62 6.64 -25.14 5.05
CA ILE A 62 5.72 -26.17 4.60
C ILE A 62 4.82 -25.64 3.48
N ARG A 63 4.52 -26.55 2.55
CA ARG A 63 3.44 -26.37 1.56
C ARG A 63 2.43 -27.48 1.76
N THR A 64 1.15 -27.12 1.70
CA THR A 64 0.01 -28.04 1.84
C THR A 64 -0.74 -28.19 0.52
N THR A 65 -1.45 -29.33 0.37
CA THR A 65 -2.30 -29.60 -0.80
C THR A 65 -3.61 -28.85 -0.72
N ASN A 66 -4.16 -28.71 0.49
CA ASN A 66 -5.37 -27.94 0.76
C ASN A 66 -4.99 -26.75 1.64
N GLU A 67 -5.68 -25.66 1.46
CA GLU A 67 -5.59 -24.52 2.34
C GLU A 67 -5.89 -24.91 3.79
N VAL A 68 -5.10 -24.41 4.73
CA VAL A 68 -5.25 -24.63 6.18
C VAL A 68 -5.11 -23.31 6.92
N ALA A 69 -5.75 -23.19 8.07
CA ALA A 69 -5.43 -22.19 9.08
C ALA A 69 -4.51 -22.84 10.09
N LEU A 70 -3.21 -22.54 10.04
CA LEU A 70 -2.20 -23.33 10.75
C LEU A 70 -2.37 -23.26 12.26
N ASP A 71 -2.59 -22.08 12.81
CA ASP A 71 -2.73 -21.82 14.25
C ASP A 71 -4.18 -21.52 14.69
N GLU A 72 -5.14 -21.70 13.78
CA GLU A 72 -6.57 -21.48 14.00
C GLU A 72 -7.40 -22.72 13.70
N ASN A 73 -8.66 -22.73 14.12
CA ASN A 73 -9.59 -23.83 13.84
C ASN A 73 -10.60 -23.52 12.73
N THR A 74 -10.43 -22.40 12.04
CA THR A 74 -11.33 -21.96 10.94
C THR A 74 -11.30 -22.95 9.78
N LEU A 75 -10.09 -23.41 9.43
CA LEU A 75 -9.85 -24.57 8.57
C LEU A 75 -9.09 -25.61 9.40
N PRO A 76 -9.78 -26.64 9.90
CA PRO A 76 -9.18 -27.62 10.80
C PRO A 76 -7.96 -28.32 10.22
N ASN A 77 -6.93 -28.45 11.03
CA ASN A 77 -5.72 -29.19 10.72
C ASN A 77 -5.27 -30.01 11.93
N SER A 78 -4.29 -30.88 11.74
CA SER A 78 -3.69 -31.70 12.81
C SER A 78 -2.18 -31.64 12.79
N ILE A 79 -1.62 -30.57 12.22
CA ILE A 79 -0.20 -30.39 11.92
C ILE A 79 0.59 -30.14 13.21
N ARG A 80 1.69 -30.88 13.34
CA ARG A 80 2.64 -30.76 14.44
C ARG A 80 4.06 -30.78 13.90
N LEU A 81 4.93 -29.97 14.48
CA LEU A 81 6.38 -30.06 14.27
C LEU A 81 7.01 -30.79 15.46
N VAL A 82 7.76 -31.84 15.16
CA VAL A 82 8.44 -32.69 16.14
C VAL A 82 9.94 -32.51 15.95
N ILE A 83 10.65 -32.12 17.01
CA ILE A 83 12.09 -31.84 16.96
C ILE A 83 12.81 -32.64 18.05
N ASP A 84 13.87 -33.29 17.66
CA ASP A 84 14.89 -34.00 18.45
C ASP A 84 16.14 -33.12 18.39
N PHE A 85 16.49 -32.45 19.50
CA PHE A 85 17.50 -31.39 19.55
C PHE A 85 18.94 -31.90 19.46
N ASP A 86 19.18 -33.17 19.82
CA ASP A 86 20.51 -33.76 19.88
C ASP A 86 20.65 -34.98 18.95
N ASN A 87 19.61 -35.29 18.18
CA ASN A 87 19.52 -36.44 17.29
C ASN A 87 19.87 -37.78 17.99
N ASP A 88 19.48 -37.89 19.28
CA ASP A 88 19.65 -39.11 20.08
C ASP A 88 18.31 -39.70 20.51
N ILE A 89 17.87 -40.76 19.87
CA ILE A 89 16.60 -41.45 20.17
C ILE A 89 16.49 -41.93 21.63
N ALA A 90 17.62 -41.95 22.38
CA ALA A 90 17.64 -42.36 23.78
C ALA A 90 17.27 -41.22 24.75
N THR A 91 17.28 -39.99 24.33
CA THR A 91 16.87 -38.81 25.07
C THR A 91 15.44 -38.38 24.71
N GLY A 92 14.86 -37.42 25.41
CA GLY A 92 13.52 -36.90 25.09
C GLY A 92 12.40 -37.96 25.17
N SER A 93 11.47 -37.89 24.22
CA SER A 93 10.33 -38.80 24.11
C SER A 93 10.34 -39.52 22.76
N ASN A 94 10.12 -40.82 22.78
CA ASN A 94 9.80 -41.55 21.55
C ASN A 94 8.35 -41.23 21.12
N TYR A 95 8.17 -40.00 20.65
CA TYR A 95 6.86 -39.43 20.34
C TYR A 95 6.16 -40.26 19.25
N LEU A 96 4.99 -40.81 19.59
CA LEU A 96 4.18 -41.65 18.73
C LEU A 96 4.92 -42.80 18.01
N ASN A 97 6.08 -43.21 18.50
CA ASN A 97 6.99 -44.19 17.89
C ASN A 97 7.48 -43.77 16.49
N LEU A 98 7.69 -42.48 16.25
CA LEU A 98 8.14 -41.93 14.96
C LEU A 98 9.64 -42.06 14.71
N GLY A 99 10.38 -42.62 15.67
CA GLY A 99 11.82 -42.87 15.50
C GLY A 99 12.71 -41.67 15.82
N LEU A 100 12.18 -40.71 16.62
CA LEU A 100 12.92 -39.58 17.18
C LEU A 100 12.87 -39.64 18.69
N GLY A 101 13.91 -39.13 19.34
CA GLY A 101 13.95 -38.80 20.76
C GLY A 101 13.53 -37.33 20.94
N ALA A 102 12.26 -37.02 20.73
CA ALA A 102 11.79 -35.64 20.66
C ALA A 102 11.91 -34.89 21.99
N GLU A 103 12.58 -33.74 21.99
CA GLU A 103 12.60 -32.78 23.08
C GLU A 103 11.50 -31.74 22.95
N MET A 104 11.02 -31.46 21.73
CA MET A 104 9.97 -30.46 21.48
C MET A 104 8.92 -30.96 20.50
N VAL A 105 7.66 -30.69 20.84
CA VAL A 105 6.53 -30.86 19.92
C VAL A 105 5.70 -29.59 19.92
N VAL A 106 5.63 -28.93 18.77
CA VAL A 106 4.73 -27.79 18.52
C VAL A 106 3.44 -28.32 17.94
N ASN A 107 2.32 -28.04 18.58
CA ASN A 107 0.98 -28.38 18.11
C ASN A 107 0.28 -27.08 17.70
N PHE A 108 0.29 -26.79 16.40
CA PHE A 108 -0.19 -25.54 15.85
C PHE A 108 -1.70 -25.33 16.07
N PRO A 109 -2.60 -26.28 15.78
CA PRO A 109 -4.04 -26.08 15.99
C PRO A 109 -4.43 -25.72 17.41
N SER A 110 -3.64 -26.17 18.40
CA SER A 110 -3.88 -25.88 19.82
C SER A 110 -2.98 -24.78 20.37
N ARG A 111 -2.11 -24.19 19.53
CA ARG A 111 -1.13 -23.17 19.93
C ARG A 111 -0.36 -23.57 21.20
N SER A 112 0.10 -24.81 21.23
CA SER A 112 0.74 -25.37 22.42
C SER A 112 2.05 -26.07 22.10
N VAL A 113 2.97 -26.00 23.06
CA VAL A 113 4.26 -26.68 23.00
C VAL A 113 4.38 -27.69 24.11
N THR A 114 4.90 -28.87 23.79
CA THR A 114 5.31 -29.86 24.78
C THR A 114 6.81 -30.02 24.71
N MET A 115 7.49 -29.73 25.82
CA MET A 115 8.93 -29.95 25.98
C MET A 115 9.16 -31.23 26.77
N PHE A 116 10.12 -32.05 26.39
CA PHE A 116 10.51 -33.27 27.09
C PHE A 116 11.96 -33.14 27.56
N SER A 117 12.18 -33.54 28.82
CA SER A 117 13.54 -33.66 29.32
C SER A 117 14.22 -34.92 28.79
N SER A 118 15.54 -35.05 28.95
CA SER A 118 16.31 -36.26 28.58
C SER A 118 15.79 -37.56 29.24
N SER A 119 14.98 -37.45 30.29
CA SER A 119 14.31 -38.60 30.94
C SER A 119 12.86 -38.83 30.45
N GLY A 120 12.39 -38.07 29.47
CA GLY A 120 11.05 -38.15 28.93
C GLY A 120 9.96 -37.48 29.78
N THR A 121 10.34 -36.73 30.83
CA THR A 121 9.36 -35.94 31.62
C THR A 121 8.94 -34.71 30.80
N SER A 122 7.63 -34.50 30.64
CA SER A 122 7.09 -33.39 29.87
C SER A 122 6.75 -32.16 30.70
N SER A 123 6.85 -30.99 30.05
CA SER A 123 6.33 -29.71 30.49
C SER A 123 5.63 -29.01 29.31
N GLY A 124 4.67 -28.11 29.59
CA GLY A 124 3.94 -27.34 28.56
C GLY A 124 4.22 -25.86 28.76
N PRO A 125 5.33 -25.31 28.28
CA PRO A 125 5.54 -23.87 28.25
C PRO A 125 4.56 -23.20 27.30
N GLY A 126 4.33 -21.88 27.47
CA GLY A 126 3.60 -21.08 26.49
C GLY A 126 4.36 -21.05 25.16
N ILE A 127 3.65 -20.99 24.04
CA ILE A 127 4.26 -21.02 22.70
C ILE A 127 5.22 -19.83 22.49
N ASN A 128 4.84 -18.64 22.98
CA ASN A 128 5.68 -17.44 22.91
C ASN A 128 6.95 -17.55 23.77
N SER A 129 6.93 -18.33 24.86
CA SER A 129 8.10 -18.52 25.73
C SER A 129 9.20 -19.40 25.11
N VAL A 130 8.90 -20.06 24.01
CA VAL A 130 9.85 -20.86 23.21
C VAL A 130 10.13 -20.21 21.84
N GLY A 131 9.63 -19.00 21.62
CA GLY A 131 9.95 -18.18 20.45
C GLY A 131 9.51 -18.78 19.12
N VAL A 132 8.28 -19.28 19.03
CA VAL A 132 7.72 -19.77 17.75
C VAL A 132 7.02 -18.62 17.05
N HIS A 133 7.39 -18.36 15.79
CA HIS A 133 6.78 -17.40 14.89
C HIS A 133 6.25 -18.12 13.65
N VAL A 134 5.17 -17.63 13.06
CA VAL A 134 4.54 -18.18 11.85
C VAL A 134 4.12 -17.03 10.94
N ALA A 135 4.33 -17.19 9.65
CA ALA A 135 3.80 -16.34 8.59
C ALA A 135 3.27 -17.22 7.44
N PRO A 136 2.07 -16.90 6.92
CA PRO A 136 1.07 -15.97 7.46
C PRO A 136 0.33 -16.52 8.70
N VAL A 137 -0.38 -15.66 9.44
CA VAL A 137 -1.25 -16.04 10.56
C VAL A 137 -2.72 -16.23 10.14
N TYR A 138 -3.00 -16.20 8.85
CA TYR A 138 -4.29 -16.56 8.24
C TYR A 138 -4.16 -17.85 7.41
N SER A 139 -5.27 -18.32 6.84
CA SER A 139 -5.27 -19.56 6.07
C SER A 139 -4.48 -19.41 4.77
N ALA A 140 -3.63 -20.40 4.50
CA ALA A 140 -2.79 -20.42 3.33
C ALA A 140 -2.47 -21.85 2.87
N PHE A 141 -1.80 -21.96 1.75
CA PHE A 141 -1.21 -23.22 1.25
C PHE A 141 0.27 -23.34 1.64
N GLU A 142 0.91 -22.25 2.01
CA GLU A 142 2.33 -22.18 2.33
C GLU A 142 2.54 -21.42 3.63
N PHE A 143 3.54 -21.86 4.41
CA PHE A 143 3.86 -21.23 5.70
C PHE A 143 5.35 -21.26 5.96
N GLU A 144 5.82 -20.19 6.58
CA GLU A 144 7.15 -20.03 7.14
C GLU A 144 7.05 -20.07 8.67
N ILE A 145 7.93 -20.79 9.29
CA ILE A 145 7.97 -20.93 10.73
C ILE A 145 9.40 -20.69 11.22
N ALA A 146 9.55 -19.84 12.25
CA ALA A 146 10.83 -19.65 12.91
C ALA A 146 10.76 -20.07 14.38
N ILE A 147 11.86 -20.63 14.90
CA ILE A 147 12.03 -20.98 16.31
C ILE A 147 13.31 -20.35 16.82
N ASP A 148 13.22 -19.58 17.89
CA ASP A 148 14.37 -18.93 18.53
C ASP A 148 15.29 -19.99 19.19
N ARG A 149 16.52 -20.10 18.69
CA ARG A 149 17.50 -21.07 19.18
C ARG A 149 17.90 -20.85 20.63
N SER A 150 17.95 -19.60 21.07
CA SER A 150 18.36 -19.23 22.42
C SER A 150 17.33 -19.63 23.48
N LEU A 151 16.04 -19.52 23.16
CA LEU A 151 14.93 -19.82 24.08
C LEU A 151 14.74 -21.34 24.28
N VAL A 152 15.11 -22.14 23.31
CA VAL A 152 15.01 -23.61 23.36
C VAL A 152 16.35 -24.31 23.58
N ASN A 153 17.44 -23.56 23.78
CA ASN A 153 18.80 -24.03 23.99
C ASN A 153 19.33 -24.92 22.83
N LEU A 154 18.96 -24.60 21.60
CA LEU A 154 19.48 -25.22 20.39
C LEU A 154 20.88 -24.66 20.08
N ASN A 155 21.91 -25.38 20.55
CA ASN A 155 23.30 -25.06 20.26
C ASN A 155 23.71 -25.64 18.90
N ASP A 156 24.96 -25.34 18.46
CA ASP A 156 25.54 -25.97 17.31
C ASP A 156 25.57 -27.49 17.45
N GLY A 157 25.20 -28.18 16.40
CA GLY A 157 25.08 -29.62 16.39
C GLY A 157 24.12 -30.13 15.33
N ALA A 158 23.62 -31.34 15.50
CA ALA A 158 22.66 -31.92 14.58
C ALA A 158 21.32 -32.08 15.30
N LEU A 159 20.30 -31.42 14.80
CA LEU A 159 18.90 -31.69 15.17
C LEU A 159 18.28 -32.69 14.19
N LYS A 160 17.23 -33.38 14.63
CA LYS A 160 16.36 -34.14 13.74
C LYS A 160 14.94 -33.66 13.84
N PHE A 161 14.23 -33.51 12.71
CA PHE A 161 12.88 -33.01 12.67
C PHE A 161 11.98 -33.83 11.77
N LEU A 162 10.68 -33.72 12.01
CA LEU A 162 9.63 -34.11 11.08
C LEU A 162 8.35 -33.31 11.36
N TRP A 163 7.54 -33.20 10.35
CA TRP A 163 6.16 -32.79 10.45
C TRP A 163 5.27 -34.04 10.61
N TYR A 164 4.28 -33.98 11.48
CA TYR A 164 3.34 -35.05 11.73
C TYR A 164 1.92 -34.55 11.60
N GLU A 165 1.12 -35.26 10.81
CA GLU A 165 -0.31 -35.03 10.67
C GLU A 165 -1.11 -36.08 11.40
N GLY A 166 -1.89 -35.66 12.41
CA GLY A 166 -2.65 -36.57 13.28
C GLY A 166 -3.77 -37.29 12.54
N ASP A 167 -4.41 -36.64 11.58
CA ASP A 167 -5.60 -37.16 10.87
C ASP A 167 -5.25 -38.28 9.91
N THR A 168 -4.12 -38.18 9.22
CA THR A 168 -3.62 -39.17 8.28
C THR A 168 -2.62 -40.13 8.90
N SER A 169 -2.08 -39.78 10.07
CA SER A 169 -0.94 -40.46 10.69
C SER A 169 0.29 -40.49 9.78
N SER A 170 0.45 -39.47 8.93
CA SER A 170 1.58 -39.31 8.02
C SER A 170 2.68 -38.46 8.66
N SER A 171 3.89 -38.57 8.15
CA SER A 171 5.02 -37.70 8.53
C SER A 171 5.90 -37.39 7.34
N ILE A 172 6.40 -36.16 7.29
CA ILE A 172 7.33 -35.67 6.29
C ILE A 172 8.46 -34.86 6.95
N PRO A 173 9.74 -35.13 6.66
CA PRO A 173 10.25 -36.31 5.94
C PRO A 173 9.92 -37.62 6.67
N GLN A 174 9.69 -38.71 5.93
CA GLN A 174 9.34 -39.97 6.56
C GLN A 174 10.50 -40.49 7.47
N GLY A 175 10.21 -40.67 8.74
CA GLY A 175 11.21 -41.09 9.75
C GLY A 175 12.12 -39.96 10.24
N GLY A 176 11.84 -38.73 9.84
CA GLY A 176 12.60 -37.52 10.17
C GLY A 176 13.90 -37.35 9.42
N GLU A 177 14.36 -36.13 9.28
CA GLU A 177 15.60 -35.76 8.61
C GLU A 177 16.51 -35.01 9.57
N VAL A 178 17.83 -35.16 9.37
CA VAL A 178 18.87 -34.54 10.20
C VAL A 178 19.36 -33.27 9.53
N HIS A 179 19.29 -32.17 10.27
CA HIS A 179 19.83 -30.88 9.87
C HIS A 179 20.98 -30.48 10.78
N VAL A 180 22.08 -29.99 10.20
CA VAL A 180 23.28 -29.59 10.95
C VAL A 180 23.24 -28.09 11.17
N LEU A 181 23.14 -27.69 12.43
CA LEU A 181 23.22 -26.29 12.86
C LEU A 181 24.71 -25.89 12.94
N THR A 182 24.98 -24.69 12.49
CA THR A 182 26.31 -24.07 12.53
C THR A 182 26.21 -22.67 13.13
N ASP A 183 27.35 -22.04 13.31
CA ASP A 183 27.48 -20.64 13.68
C ASP A 183 27.31 -19.66 12.50
N PHE A 184 26.58 -20.10 11.45
CA PHE A 184 26.25 -19.24 10.32
C PHE A 184 25.46 -18.03 10.81
N SER A 185 26.08 -16.87 10.69
CA SER A 185 25.46 -15.60 11.02
C SER A 185 25.04 -14.91 9.74
N TYR A 186 23.75 -14.66 9.63
CA TYR A 186 23.21 -13.73 8.65
C TYR A 186 22.80 -12.45 9.37
N SER A 187 23.31 -11.34 8.89
CA SER A 187 22.89 -10.02 9.35
C SER A 187 22.09 -9.37 8.24
N ILE A 188 20.80 -9.20 8.47
CA ILE A 188 20.01 -8.31 7.61
C ILE A 188 20.55 -6.89 7.77
N ALA A 189 20.53 -6.12 6.69
CA ALA A 189 20.78 -4.70 6.79
C ALA A 189 19.63 -4.05 7.60
N PRO A 190 19.93 -3.39 8.72
CA PRO A 190 18.90 -2.69 9.48
C PRO A 190 18.22 -1.62 8.62
N THR A 191 16.90 -1.51 8.73
CA THR A 191 16.15 -0.45 8.03
C THR A 191 16.34 0.87 8.77
N PRO A 192 16.88 1.93 8.13
CA PRO A 192 17.00 3.25 8.74
C PRO A 192 15.61 3.86 9.00
N LEU A 193 15.46 4.62 10.10
CA LEU A 193 14.20 5.33 10.41
C LEU A 193 14.11 6.69 9.71
N GLU A 194 15.23 7.27 9.28
CA GLU A 194 15.24 8.48 8.46
C GLU A 194 14.44 8.24 7.16
N ARG A 195 13.86 9.29 6.61
CA ARG A 195 13.20 9.21 5.30
C ARG A 195 14.15 8.69 4.24
N ALA A 196 13.65 7.86 3.34
CA ALA A 196 14.40 7.47 2.15
C ALA A 196 14.70 8.71 1.29
N GLU A 197 15.78 8.66 0.51
CA GLU A 197 16.02 9.69 -0.50
C GLU A 197 14.84 9.73 -1.47
N ASN A 198 14.38 10.91 -1.82
CA ASN A 198 13.21 11.18 -2.67
C ASN A 198 11.85 10.81 -2.04
N THR A 199 11.77 10.60 -0.73
CA THR A 199 10.46 10.47 -0.07
C THR A 199 9.69 11.78 -0.17
N GLU A 200 8.53 11.72 -0.80
CA GLU A 200 7.62 12.86 -0.95
C GLU A 200 6.61 12.91 0.20
N ILE A 201 5.97 11.77 0.49
CA ILE A 201 5.05 11.61 1.63
C ILE A 201 5.43 10.37 2.43
N ARG A 202 5.45 10.48 3.76
CA ARG A 202 5.56 9.34 4.67
C ARG A 202 4.21 9.10 5.34
N VAL A 203 3.71 7.88 5.20
CA VAL A 203 2.47 7.45 5.85
C VAL A 203 2.75 6.48 6.98
N ALA A 204 1.86 6.46 7.97
CA ALA A 204 1.91 5.49 9.05
C ALA A 204 0.51 5.02 9.44
N PHE A 205 0.43 3.78 9.96
CA PHE A 205 -0.78 3.27 10.62
C PHE A 205 -0.41 2.70 11.99
N TRP A 206 -1.27 2.97 12.97
CA TRP A 206 -0.99 2.56 14.34
C TRP A 206 -2.27 2.31 15.14
N ASN A 207 -2.47 1.11 15.59
CA ASN A 207 -3.41 0.81 16.67
C ASN A 207 -2.78 1.25 18.00
N VAL A 208 -3.39 2.21 18.67
CA VAL A 208 -2.84 2.86 19.89
C VAL A 208 -3.44 2.31 21.19
N LYS A 209 -4.18 1.19 21.11
CA LYS A 209 -4.68 0.44 22.28
C LYS A 209 -5.40 1.30 23.32
N ARG A 210 -6.02 2.42 22.90
CA ARG A 210 -6.68 3.39 23.83
C ARG A 210 -5.75 3.99 24.89
N GLU A 211 -4.46 4.10 24.61
CA GLU A 211 -3.47 4.57 25.58
C GLU A 211 -3.05 6.04 25.35
N LEU A 212 -3.67 6.78 24.40
CA LEU A 212 -3.30 8.16 24.08
C LEU A 212 -3.53 9.16 25.25
N ASP A 213 -4.34 8.85 26.23
CA ASP A 213 -4.52 9.66 27.46
C ASP A 213 -3.69 9.16 28.65
N ASN A 214 -2.95 8.08 28.47
CA ASN A 214 -2.04 7.54 29.49
C ASN A 214 -0.74 8.34 29.55
N THR A 215 -0.70 9.33 30.41
CA THR A 215 0.48 10.23 30.52
C THR A 215 1.77 9.50 30.94
N SER A 216 1.70 8.26 31.42
CA SER A 216 2.91 7.49 31.78
C SER A 216 3.69 6.98 30.56
N VAL A 217 3.06 6.93 29.38
CA VAL A 217 3.68 6.50 28.12
C VAL A 217 3.82 7.64 27.09
N TYR A 218 3.55 8.88 27.48
CA TYR A 218 3.68 10.05 26.60
C TYR A 218 5.09 10.21 26.02
N ASP A 219 6.10 9.93 26.82
CA ASP A 219 7.50 10.05 26.38
C ASP A 219 7.80 8.99 25.29
N SER A 220 7.19 7.80 25.37
CA SER A 220 7.34 6.75 24.36
C SER A 220 6.65 7.15 23.04
N TYR A 221 5.41 7.66 23.10
CA TYR A 221 4.74 8.22 21.90
C TYR A 221 5.55 9.35 21.26
N ASN A 222 6.02 10.28 22.07
CA ASN A 222 6.82 11.40 21.57
C ASN A 222 8.08 10.92 20.85
N ARG A 223 8.85 10.00 21.46
CA ARG A 223 10.08 9.50 20.85
C ARG A 223 9.83 8.71 19.57
N ILE A 224 8.78 7.88 19.53
CA ILE A 224 8.40 7.11 18.34
C ILE A 224 8.00 8.06 17.20
N LEU A 225 7.13 9.04 17.47
CA LEU A 225 6.68 10.01 16.46
C LEU A 225 7.81 10.90 15.97
N ASP A 226 8.71 11.35 16.86
CA ASP A 226 9.89 12.14 16.48
C ASP A 226 10.84 11.32 15.59
N ALA A 227 11.10 10.05 15.95
CA ALA A 227 11.97 9.16 15.18
C ALA A 227 11.38 8.77 13.81
N THR A 228 10.07 8.58 13.71
CA THR A 228 9.40 8.15 12.47
C THR A 228 8.96 9.31 11.60
N ASN A 229 8.54 10.43 12.18
CA ASN A 229 8.18 11.70 11.55
C ASN A 229 7.23 11.54 10.34
N PRO A 230 6.03 10.95 10.50
CA PRO A 230 5.07 10.76 9.42
C PRO A 230 4.37 12.05 9.00
N ASP A 231 3.83 12.08 7.77
CA ASP A 231 3.02 13.17 7.25
C ASP A 231 1.52 12.89 7.38
N ILE A 232 1.14 11.61 7.26
CA ILE A 232 -0.24 11.14 7.39
C ILE A 232 -0.24 9.92 8.30
N ILE A 233 -1.16 9.88 9.28
CA ILE A 233 -1.28 8.80 10.24
C ILE A 233 -2.73 8.32 10.30
N GLY A 234 -2.94 7.02 10.09
CA GLY A 234 -4.18 6.33 10.43
C GLY A 234 -4.09 5.73 11.83
N PHE A 235 -4.98 6.15 12.74
CA PHE A 235 -5.06 5.61 14.09
C PHE A 235 -6.29 4.73 14.26
N SER A 236 -6.14 3.61 14.95
CA SER A 236 -7.24 2.77 15.44
C SER A 236 -7.22 2.63 16.96
N GLU A 237 -8.34 2.19 17.53
CA GLU A 237 -8.64 2.17 18.98
C GLU A 237 -8.57 3.56 19.62
N VAL A 238 -9.24 4.53 18.99
CA VAL A 238 -9.32 5.93 19.43
C VAL A 238 -10.74 6.38 19.79
N GLU A 239 -11.65 5.44 20.12
CA GLU A 239 -13.06 5.74 20.36
C GLU A 239 -13.31 6.78 21.47
N ASP A 240 -12.47 6.83 22.48
CA ASP A 240 -12.63 7.71 23.64
C ASP A 240 -12.05 9.13 23.40
N TYR A 241 -11.37 9.36 22.26
CA TYR A 241 -10.69 10.63 21.98
C TYR A 241 -11.41 11.50 20.97
N THR A 242 -11.23 12.81 21.09
CA THR A 242 -11.72 13.79 20.11
C THR A 242 -10.63 14.19 19.13
N PRO A 243 -10.96 14.60 17.90
CA PRO A 243 -9.97 15.12 16.95
C PRO A 243 -9.09 16.23 17.52
N SER A 244 -9.69 17.18 18.26
CA SER A 244 -8.92 18.26 18.89
C SER A 244 -7.95 17.78 19.95
N PHE A 245 -8.28 16.74 20.73
CA PHE A 245 -7.36 16.16 21.71
C PHE A 245 -6.16 15.52 21.02
N VAL A 246 -6.36 14.77 19.95
CA VAL A 246 -5.28 14.13 19.19
C VAL A 246 -4.44 15.17 18.45
N ALA A 247 -5.05 16.23 17.89
CA ALA A 247 -4.32 17.34 17.29
C ALA A 247 -3.43 18.06 18.32
N ASP A 248 -3.94 18.34 19.53
CA ASP A 248 -3.16 18.95 20.60
C ASP A 248 -1.95 18.09 21.01
N LEU A 249 -2.11 16.75 21.02
CA LEU A 249 -1.00 15.83 21.31
C LEU A 249 0.03 15.84 20.18
N LEU A 250 -0.41 15.78 18.93
CA LEU A 250 0.50 15.82 17.77
C LEU A 250 1.22 17.18 17.65
N ASP A 251 0.53 18.29 17.90
CA ASP A 251 1.16 19.62 17.95
C ASP A 251 2.23 19.72 19.06
N MET A 252 2.07 18.94 20.14
CA MET A 252 3.05 18.87 21.22
C MET A 252 4.23 17.94 20.88
N TRP A 253 3.97 16.76 20.31
CA TRP A 253 4.98 15.73 20.06
C TRP A 253 5.71 15.90 18.73
N LEU A 254 5.00 16.39 17.71
CA LEU A 254 5.49 16.54 16.36
C LEU A 254 5.02 17.90 15.77
N PRO A 255 5.52 19.02 16.34
CA PRO A 255 5.06 20.37 15.98
C PRO A 255 5.35 20.69 14.51
N LEU A 256 4.36 21.33 13.86
CA LEU A 256 4.49 21.79 12.49
C LEU A 256 5.18 23.16 12.40
N GLU A 257 5.76 23.45 11.24
CA GLU A 257 6.40 24.72 10.98
C GLU A 257 5.40 25.90 11.01
N ASN A 258 5.87 27.08 11.35
CA ASN A 258 5.11 28.33 11.39
C ASN A 258 3.87 28.31 12.30
N GLY A 259 3.75 27.35 13.23
CA GLY A 259 2.63 27.24 14.14
C GLY A 259 1.34 26.75 13.48
N ALA A 260 1.46 26.03 12.37
CA ALA A 260 0.36 25.25 11.82
C ALA A 260 -0.01 24.12 12.78
N SER A 261 -1.24 23.63 12.68
CA SER A 261 -1.75 22.49 13.45
C SER A 261 -2.08 21.33 12.53
N TRP A 262 -2.01 20.12 13.07
CA TRP A 262 -2.44 18.93 12.36
C TRP A 262 -3.93 18.98 12.02
N PHE A 263 -4.27 18.54 10.81
CA PHE A 263 -5.65 18.24 10.44
C PHE A 263 -6.00 16.87 10.97
N VAL A 264 -7.04 16.78 11.80
CA VAL A 264 -7.46 15.51 12.40
C VAL A 264 -8.97 15.34 12.24
N GLU A 265 -9.36 14.24 11.62
CA GLU A 265 -10.76 13.85 11.46
C GLU A 265 -11.00 12.48 12.08
N LYS A 266 -12.22 12.24 12.53
CA LYS A 266 -12.65 11.02 13.22
C LYS A 266 -13.92 10.48 12.61
N ASP A 267 -14.00 9.14 12.50
CA ASP A 267 -15.26 8.47 12.23
C ASP A 267 -16.18 8.44 13.47
N ASP A 268 -17.34 7.80 13.32
CA ASP A 268 -18.31 7.65 14.42
C ASP A 268 -17.92 6.61 15.46
N TRP A 269 -16.77 5.92 15.29
CA TRP A 269 -16.38 4.79 16.13
C TRP A 269 -14.95 4.96 16.69
N ASP A 270 -13.98 4.25 16.14
CA ASP A 270 -12.64 4.06 16.71
C ASP A 270 -11.49 4.35 15.76
N LEU A 271 -11.74 5.10 14.67
CA LEU A 271 -10.76 5.48 13.68
C LEU A 271 -10.53 6.98 13.65
N MET A 272 -9.27 7.39 13.48
CA MET A 272 -8.89 8.77 13.18
C MET A 272 -7.82 8.81 12.10
N ILE A 273 -7.87 9.87 11.29
CA ILE A 273 -6.81 10.23 10.37
C ILE A 273 -6.25 11.58 10.80
N ALA A 274 -4.94 11.64 10.98
CA ALA A 274 -4.21 12.87 11.22
C ALA A 274 -3.28 13.13 10.02
N SER A 275 -3.26 14.38 9.52
CA SER A 275 -2.50 14.74 8.34
C SER A 275 -1.88 16.12 8.48
N ARG A 276 -0.70 16.33 7.87
CA ARG A 276 -0.12 17.66 7.64
C ARG A 276 -0.79 18.40 6.50
N PHE A 277 -1.45 17.64 5.60
CA PHE A 277 -2.22 18.17 4.48
C PHE A 277 -3.70 18.30 4.85
N PRO A 278 -4.45 19.25 4.27
CA PRO A 278 -5.87 19.37 4.53
C PRO A 278 -6.63 18.08 4.22
N ILE A 279 -7.48 17.64 5.13
CA ILE A 279 -8.47 16.59 4.88
C ILE A 279 -9.72 17.28 4.33
N THR A 280 -10.00 17.11 3.05
CA THR A 280 -11.07 17.83 2.36
C THR A 280 -12.43 17.18 2.52
N SER A 281 -12.46 15.86 2.62
CA SER A 281 -13.68 15.08 2.82
C SER A 281 -13.38 13.81 3.60
N ILE A 282 -14.31 13.40 4.44
CA ILE A 282 -14.39 12.06 4.99
C ILE A 282 -15.69 11.42 4.48
N PHE A 283 -15.62 10.19 4.08
CA PHE A 283 -16.80 9.44 3.64
C PHE A 283 -17.39 8.70 4.83
N PRO A 284 -18.72 8.50 4.88
CA PRO A 284 -19.35 7.76 5.97
C PRO A 284 -18.64 6.44 6.18
N THR A 285 -18.43 6.11 7.44
CA THR A 285 -17.78 4.86 7.85
C THR A 285 -18.35 3.67 7.10
N ILE A 286 -17.51 3.03 6.31
CA ILE A 286 -17.84 1.83 5.59
C ILE A 286 -17.45 0.65 6.49
N ASN A 287 -18.36 0.26 7.39
CA ASN A 287 -18.21 -0.93 8.21
C ASN A 287 -16.80 -1.05 8.85
N ARG A 288 -16.43 -0.06 9.73
CA ARG A 288 -15.13 0.06 10.41
C ARG A 288 -13.95 0.44 9.51
N GLN A 289 -14.22 1.16 8.45
CA GLN A 289 -13.24 1.71 7.52
C GLN A 289 -13.59 3.16 7.26
N MET A 290 -12.60 4.04 7.31
CA MET A 290 -12.75 5.49 7.18
C MET A 290 -11.98 5.99 5.96
N PRO A 291 -12.60 6.01 4.77
CA PRO A 291 -12.02 6.68 3.61
C PRO A 291 -12.04 8.19 3.78
N ALA A 292 -10.95 8.83 3.41
CA ALA A 292 -10.79 10.29 3.42
C ALA A 292 -10.05 10.76 2.17
N LEU A 293 -10.46 11.90 1.64
CA LEU A 293 -9.73 12.60 0.60
C LEU A 293 -8.80 13.62 1.22
N ILE A 294 -7.51 13.47 0.99
CA ILE A 294 -6.46 14.35 1.52
C ILE A 294 -5.91 15.17 0.36
N ASN A 295 -5.87 16.49 0.53
CA ASN A 295 -5.30 17.39 -0.47
C ASN A 295 -3.77 17.29 -0.47
N THR A 296 -3.24 16.45 -1.34
CA THR A 296 -1.81 16.25 -1.60
C THR A 296 -1.35 16.92 -2.90
N GLU A 297 -2.20 17.75 -3.52
CA GLU A 297 -1.95 18.41 -4.80
C GLU A 297 -0.64 19.22 -4.82
N SER A 298 -0.29 19.86 -3.71
CA SER A 298 0.98 20.59 -3.60
C SER A 298 2.24 19.72 -3.68
N VAL A 299 2.11 18.39 -3.53
CA VAL A 299 3.23 17.43 -3.54
C VAL A 299 3.08 16.45 -4.70
N TRP A 300 1.87 15.95 -4.94
CA TRP A 300 1.60 14.89 -5.92
C TRP A 300 0.75 15.35 -7.11
N GLY A 301 0.28 16.61 -7.08
CA GLY A 301 -0.53 17.19 -8.14
C GLY A 301 -1.99 16.72 -8.17
N VAL A 302 -2.30 15.71 -7.40
CA VAL A 302 -3.64 15.10 -7.28
C VAL A 302 -3.94 14.84 -5.81
N PRO A 303 -5.23 14.77 -5.42
CA PRO A 303 -5.61 14.36 -4.08
C PRO A 303 -5.34 12.87 -3.86
N THR A 304 -5.19 12.46 -2.61
CA THR A 304 -4.99 11.07 -2.20
C THR A 304 -6.24 10.52 -1.54
N LEU A 305 -6.71 9.35 -1.95
CA LEU A 305 -7.66 8.56 -1.20
C LEU A 305 -6.91 7.76 -0.13
N PHE A 306 -7.01 8.20 1.12
CA PHE A 306 -6.40 7.54 2.27
C PHE A 306 -7.47 6.89 3.13
N THR A 307 -7.39 5.58 3.35
CA THR A 307 -8.36 4.83 4.15
C THR A 307 -7.72 4.23 5.37
N CYS A 308 -8.18 4.63 6.55
CA CYS A 308 -7.83 3.98 7.81
C CYS A 308 -8.87 2.92 8.15
N SER A 309 -8.40 1.73 8.56
CA SER A 309 -9.26 0.57 8.82
C SER A 309 -8.94 -0.09 10.16
N HIS A 310 -9.98 -0.63 10.81
CA HIS A 310 -9.85 -1.53 11.95
C HIS A 310 -10.88 -2.65 11.80
N LEU A 311 -10.53 -3.70 11.07
CA LEU A 311 -11.47 -4.77 10.75
C LEU A 311 -11.82 -5.61 11.97
N LYS A 312 -12.81 -6.48 11.84
CA LYS A 312 -13.32 -7.29 12.94
C LYS A 312 -12.27 -8.28 13.45
N CYS A 313 -11.93 -8.19 14.75
CA CYS A 313 -10.99 -9.11 15.40
C CYS A 313 -11.55 -10.53 15.58
N CYS A 314 -10.67 -11.42 15.96
CA CYS A 314 -10.97 -12.73 16.53
C CYS A 314 -11.72 -13.65 15.54
N ASP A 315 -12.75 -14.38 15.98
CA ASP A 315 -13.55 -15.32 15.15
C ASP A 315 -14.48 -14.60 14.15
N GLY A 316 -14.02 -13.47 13.59
CA GLY A 316 -14.82 -12.56 12.79
C GLY A 316 -14.67 -12.71 11.26
N ASP A 317 -14.30 -13.88 10.73
CA ASP A 317 -14.03 -14.09 9.29
C ASP A 317 -15.14 -13.57 8.37
N ALA A 318 -16.37 -13.92 8.65
CA ALA A 318 -17.51 -13.49 7.83
C ALA A 318 -17.71 -11.96 7.85
N GLN A 319 -17.43 -11.33 9.01
CA GLN A 319 -17.49 -9.88 9.13
C GLN A 319 -16.33 -9.20 8.42
N ARG A 320 -15.10 -9.72 8.51
CA ARG A 320 -13.96 -9.21 7.77
C ARG A 320 -14.17 -9.32 6.27
N GLN A 321 -14.76 -10.43 5.79
CA GLN A 321 -15.09 -10.58 4.38
C GLN A 321 -16.15 -9.55 3.93
N GLU A 322 -17.22 -9.36 4.72
CA GLU A 322 -18.22 -8.33 4.44
C GLU A 322 -17.60 -6.94 4.43
N GLN A 323 -16.65 -6.66 5.33
CA GLN A 323 -15.92 -5.39 5.39
C GLN A 323 -15.03 -5.17 4.15
N ALA A 324 -14.35 -6.20 3.68
CA ALA A 324 -13.56 -6.13 2.45
C ALA A 324 -14.43 -5.91 1.22
N ASP A 325 -15.54 -6.65 1.10
CA ASP A 325 -16.51 -6.48 0.02
C ASP A 325 -17.14 -5.06 0.00
N ASP A 326 -17.50 -4.53 1.19
CA ASP A 326 -18.00 -3.15 1.36
C ASP A 326 -17.01 -2.12 0.84
N TYR A 327 -15.71 -2.26 1.21
CA TYR A 327 -14.70 -1.31 0.76
C TYR A 327 -14.45 -1.39 -0.74
N MET A 328 -14.35 -2.59 -1.30
CA MET A 328 -14.15 -2.74 -2.75
C MET A 328 -15.35 -2.22 -3.54
N SER A 329 -16.57 -2.36 -3.04
CA SER A 329 -17.74 -1.72 -3.64
C SER A 329 -17.65 -0.19 -3.63
N PHE A 330 -17.17 0.40 -2.53
CA PHE A 330 -16.93 1.84 -2.44
C PHE A 330 -15.81 2.29 -3.39
N LEU A 331 -14.68 1.57 -3.42
CA LEU A 331 -13.53 1.93 -4.25
C LEU A 331 -13.90 1.90 -5.74
N ARG A 332 -14.63 0.87 -6.19
CA ARG A 332 -15.14 0.80 -7.57
C ARG A 332 -15.99 2.02 -7.91
N ASP A 333 -16.94 2.38 -7.03
CA ASP A 333 -17.78 3.56 -7.19
C ASP A 333 -16.98 4.87 -7.18
N ALA A 334 -15.87 4.92 -6.45
CA ALA A 334 -15.01 6.09 -6.34
C ALA A 334 -14.14 6.35 -7.60
N ILE A 335 -13.73 5.27 -8.29
CA ILE A 335 -12.91 5.36 -9.51
C ILE A 335 -13.76 5.38 -10.79
N GLU A 336 -15.04 5.00 -10.73
CA GLU A 336 -15.97 5.07 -11.86
C GLU A 336 -16.67 6.44 -11.88
N PRO A 337 -16.76 7.13 -13.05
CA PRO A 337 -17.41 8.43 -13.13
C PRO A 337 -18.89 8.41 -12.70
N GLY A 338 -19.28 9.36 -11.87
CA GLY A 338 -20.68 9.55 -11.42
C GLY A 338 -21.02 8.85 -10.10
N GLY A 339 -20.01 8.39 -9.36
CA GLY A 339 -20.14 7.76 -8.06
C GLY A 339 -20.33 8.73 -6.89
N VAL A 340 -20.11 8.24 -5.65
CA VAL A 340 -20.12 9.08 -4.43
C VAL A 340 -18.89 9.97 -4.33
N LEU A 341 -17.83 9.59 -5.05
CA LEU A 341 -16.57 10.30 -5.19
C LEU A 341 -16.10 10.07 -6.64
N ASP A 342 -15.93 11.11 -7.41
CA ASP A 342 -15.24 11.06 -8.68
C ASP A 342 -13.75 11.30 -8.40
N LEU A 343 -13.01 10.21 -8.13
CA LEU A 343 -11.60 10.30 -7.84
C LEU A 343 -10.83 10.58 -9.13
N PRO A 344 -10.06 11.68 -9.23
CA PRO A 344 -9.27 11.96 -10.42
C PRO A 344 -8.39 10.77 -10.83
N GLU A 345 -8.29 10.49 -12.13
CA GLU A 345 -7.46 9.42 -12.66
C GLU A 345 -6.01 9.60 -12.19
N GLY A 346 -5.39 8.52 -11.72
CA GLY A 346 -4.03 8.56 -11.19
C GLY A 346 -3.90 9.07 -9.75
N SER A 347 -5.02 9.34 -9.05
CA SER A 347 -4.96 9.66 -7.62
C SER A 347 -4.40 8.49 -6.81
N PRO A 348 -3.41 8.71 -5.93
CA PRO A 348 -2.90 7.68 -5.05
C PRO A 348 -4.00 7.08 -4.16
N ILE A 349 -4.08 5.75 -4.12
CA ILE A 349 -4.96 4.99 -3.24
C ILE A 349 -4.07 4.34 -2.17
N ILE A 350 -4.34 4.66 -0.89
CA ILE A 350 -3.61 4.13 0.25
C ILE A 350 -4.64 3.59 1.25
N TYR A 351 -4.63 2.29 1.45
CA TYR A 351 -5.51 1.59 2.38
C TYR A 351 -4.65 0.93 3.46
N GLY A 352 -5.03 1.05 4.73
CA GLY A 352 -4.28 0.38 5.78
C GLY A 352 -4.89 0.50 7.17
N GLY A 353 -4.19 -0.03 8.15
CA GLY A 353 -4.58 -0.10 9.55
C GLY A 353 -4.54 -1.51 10.11
N ASP A 354 -5.18 -1.72 11.25
CA ASP A 354 -5.33 -3.03 11.88
C ASP A 354 -6.43 -3.85 11.16
N LEU A 355 -6.02 -4.67 10.22
CA LEU A 355 -6.95 -5.51 9.47
C LEU A 355 -7.34 -6.79 10.22
N ASN A 356 -6.70 -7.06 11.37
CA ASN A 356 -6.98 -8.25 12.17
C ASN A 356 -6.97 -9.55 11.34
N MET A 357 -6.03 -9.66 10.39
CA MET A 357 -5.98 -10.78 9.45
C MET A 357 -5.55 -12.06 10.14
N VAL A 358 -6.54 -12.75 10.67
CA VAL A 358 -6.46 -14.10 11.22
C VAL A 358 -7.61 -14.94 10.64
N GLY A 359 -7.53 -16.26 10.68
CA GLY A 359 -8.57 -17.14 10.14
C GLY A 359 -8.49 -17.30 8.63
N LEU A 360 -9.48 -16.83 7.86
CA LEU A 360 -9.53 -17.02 6.39
C LEU A 360 -8.78 -15.94 5.62
N SER A 361 -8.14 -16.32 4.50
CA SER A 361 -7.42 -15.44 3.58
C SER A 361 -8.33 -14.56 2.71
N GLY A 362 -9.62 -14.92 2.57
CA GLY A 362 -10.55 -14.23 1.67
C GLY A 362 -10.54 -12.70 1.79
N PRO A 363 -10.62 -12.11 2.99
CA PRO A 363 -10.65 -10.65 3.13
C PRO A 363 -9.43 -9.93 2.54
N ILE A 364 -8.22 -10.43 2.77
CA ILE A 364 -7.02 -9.80 2.20
C ILE A 364 -6.96 -9.98 0.68
N ASN A 365 -7.34 -11.16 0.16
CA ASN A 365 -7.41 -11.39 -1.28
C ASN A 365 -8.39 -10.42 -1.95
N THR A 366 -9.57 -10.21 -1.36
CA THR A 366 -10.56 -9.24 -1.88
C THR A 366 -9.99 -7.81 -1.89
N LEU A 367 -9.30 -7.39 -0.81
CA LEU A 367 -8.71 -6.06 -0.71
C LEU A 367 -7.57 -5.82 -1.72
N GLU A 368 -6.84 -6.85 -2.10
CA GLU A 368 -5.77 -6.76 -3.09
C GLU A 368 -6.30 -6.83 -4.53
N THR A 369 -7.17 -7.80 -4.82
CA THR A 369 -7.52 -8.16 -6.20
C THR A 369 -8.82 -7.56 -6.72
N GLY A 370 -9.69 -7.04 -5.82
CA GLY A 370 -11.04 -6.62 -6.19
C GLY A 370 -12.01 -7.77 -6.49
N ASP A 371 -11.64 -9.03 -6.15
CA ASP A 371 -12.51 -10.21 -6.24
C ASP A 371 -13.51 -10.19 -5.07
N ILE A 372 -14.69 -9.63 -5.33
CA ILE A 372 -15.76 -9.43 -4.35
C ILE A 372 -16.46 -10.78 -4.07
N TYR A 373 -16.39 -11.26 -2.84
CA TYR A 373 -16.96 -12.54 -2.46
C TYR A 373 -18.50 -12.59 -2.66
N ASN A 374 -19.22 -11.53 -2.33
CA ASN A 374 -20.67 -11.45 -2.44
C ASN A 374 -21.13 -10.46 -3.52
N ASN A 375 -20.87 -10.79 -4.79
CA ASN A 375 -21.25 -9.96 -5.95
C ASN A 375 -22.75 -9.64 -6.01
N ASN A 376 -23.63 -10.45 -5.40
CA ASN A 376 -25.06 -10.15 -5.39
C ASN A 376 -25.42 -8.92 -4.55
N LEU A 377 -24.62 -8.61 -3.53
CA LEU A 377 -24.84 -7.50 -2.63
C LEU A 377 -23.95 -6.30 -2.98
N HIS A 378 -22.68 -6.54 -3.31
CA HIS A 378 -21.67 -5.51 -3.47
C HIS A 378 -21.29 -5.24 -4.95
N GLY A 379 -21.90 -5.95 -5.90
CA GLY A 379 -21.69 -5.78 -7.34
C GLY A 379 -20.55 -6.63 -7.90
N ASP A 380 -20.18 -6.35 -9.15
CA ASP A 380 -19.23 -7.18 -9.90
C ASP A 380 -17.78 -6.95 -9.45
N ASP A 381 -16.91 -7.93 -9.68
CA ASP A 381 -15.47 -7.83 -9.49
C ASP A 381 -14.86 -6.78 -10.44
N PHE A 382 -13.74 -6.19 -10.04
CA PHE A 382 -13.03 -5.21 -10.86
C PHE A 382 -11.54 -5.21 -10.49
N PHE A 383 -10.71 -4.63 -11.32
CA PHE A 383 -9.32 -4.38 -11.00
C PHE A 383 -9.20 -3.05 -10.24
N PRO A 384 -8.69 -3.04 -9.00
CA PRO A 384 -8.75 -1.87 -8.14
C PRO A 384 -7.64 -0.84 -8.36
N ASP A 385 -6.63 -1.13 -9.20
CA ASP A 385 -5.58 -0.20 -9.55
C ASP A 385 -5.79 0.45 -10.92
N TRP A 386 -5.17 1.61 -11.15
CA TRP A 386 -5.35 2.45 -12.33
C TRP A 386 -4.90 1.81 -13.64
N ASP A 387 -3.94 0.90 -13.61
CA ASP A 387 -3.47 0.15 -14.79
C ASP A 387 -4.22 -1.16 -15.04
N SER A 388 -5.30 -1.37 -14.33
CA SER A 388 -6.11 -2.59 -14.36
C SER A 388 -5.38 -3.82 -13.81
N SER A 389 -4.60 -3.61 -12.78
CA SER A 389 -3.96 -4.65 -11.96
C SER A 389 -4.56 -4.72 -10.56
N ASP A 390 -3.99 -5.59 -9.73
CA ASP A 390 -4.27 -5.69 -8.30
C ASP A 390 -3.59 -4.54 -7.54
N LEU A 391 -4.08 -4.17 -6.36
CA LEU A 391 -3.36 -3.32 -5.42
C LEU A 391 -2.21 -4.11 -4.79
N THR A 392 -1.12 -3.41 -4.43
CA THR A 392 0.06 -4.04 -3.84
C THR A 392 0.10 -3.90 -2.33
N GLN A 393 0.20 -5.02 -1.62
CA GLN A 393 0.48 -5.05 -0.19
C GLN A 393 1.96 -4.72 0.06
N ILE A 394 2.23 -3.74 0.92
CA ILE A 394 3.58 -3.37 1.32
C ILE A 394 4.09 -4.34 2.39
N VAL A 395 5.28 -4.90 2.18
CA VAL A 395 5.98 -5.67 3.21
C VAL A 395 6.68 -4.69 4.16
N ALA A 396 6.14 -4.56 5.38
CA ALA A 396 6.69 -3.70 6.43
C ALA A 396 7.47 -4.55 7.46
N ARG A 397 8.65 -5.02 7.05
CA ARG A 397 9.53 -5.82 7.92
C ARG A 397 9.95 -5.03 9.16
N LEU A 398 10.13 -5.71 10.29
CA LEU A 398 10.75 -5.11 11.49
C LEU A 398 12.14 -4.55 11.14
N THR A 399 12.48 -3.42 11.70
CA THR A 399 13.69 -2.67 11.33
C THR A 399 14.98 -3.45 11.48
N ASP A 400 15.08 -4.30 12.49
CA ASP A 400 16.30 -5.04 12.87
C ASP A 400 16.10 -6.56 12.88
N ARG A 401 14.97 -7.07 12.41
CA ARG A 401 14.64 -8.49 12.36
C ARG A 401 14.06 -8.89 11.00
N ALA A 402 14.38 -10.08 10.53
CA ALA A 402 13.86 -10.64 9.28
C ALA A 402 12.46 -11.24 9.45
N MET A 403 11.51 -10.42 9.94
CA MET A 403 10.13 -10.80 10.19
C MET A 403 9.22 -9.58 10.01
N ASP A 404 7.97 -9.77 9.61
CA ASP A 404 7.02 -8.70 9.31
C ASP A 404 5.81 -8.63 10.25
N TYR A 405 5.85 -9.31 11.40
CA TYR A 405 4.76 -9.20 12.36
C TYR A 405 4.65 -7.77 12.94
N THR A 406 3.42 -7.35 13.18
CA THR A 406 3.10 -6.01 13.68
C THR A 406 2.42 -6.02 15.04
N TRP A 407 2.02 -7.19 15.52
CA TRP A 407 1.39 -7.39 16.82
C TRP A 407 2.09 -8.49 17.62
N ARG A 408 2.21 -8.27 18.94
CA ARG A 408 2.83 -9.24 19.84
C ARG A 408 2.25 -9.16 21.25
N ASN A 409 1.92 -10.33 21.82
CA ASN A 409 1.52 -10.47 23.21
C ASN A 409 2.18 -11.69 23.85
N ASP A 410 3.32 -11.50 24.49
CA ASP A 410 4.12 -12.59 25.09
C ASP A 410 3.39 -13.37 26.21
N SER A 411 2.40 -12.74 26.84
CA SER A 411 1.58 -13.39 27.88
C SER A 411 0.40 -14.19 27.32
N GLY A 412 0.12 -14.03 26.03
CA GLY A 412 -0.97 -14.68 25.32
C GLY A 412 -0.61 -16.08 24.81
N SER A 413 -1.60 -16.71 24.18
CA SER A 413 -1.44 -18.00 23.50
C SER A 413 -1.33 -17.87 21.98
N TYR A 414 -1.48 -16.67 21.43
CA TYR A 414 -1.31 -16.40 20.00
C TYR A 414 0.15 -16.02 19.72
N MET A 415 0.68 -16.52 18.63
CA MET A 415 2.01 -16.15 18.14
C MET A 415 2.00 -14.72 17.65
N PRO A 416 3.16 -14.03 17.62
CA PRO A 416 3.27 -12.75 16.94
C PRO A 416 2.75 -12.85 15.51
N GLY A 417 1.99 -11.86 15.05
CA GLY A 417 1.35 -11.89 13.75
C GLY A 417 1.32 -10.53 13.06
N LYS A 418 1.24 -10.53 11.74
CA LYS A 418 0.98 -9.34 10.95
C LYS A 418 -0.52 -9.05 10.99
N LEU A 419 -0.90 -8.01 11.71
CA LEU A 419 -2.29 -7.54 11.81
C LEU A 419 -2.49 -6.18 11.17
N ASP A 420 -1.42 -5.36 11.10
CA ASP A 420 -1.43 -4.03 10.51
C ASP A 420 -0.83 -4.07 9.11
N TYR A 421 -1.51 -3.46 8.17
CA TYR A 421 -1.23 -3.53 6.74
C TYR A 421 -1.18 -2.14 6.11
N ILE A 422 -0.44 -2.05 5.01
CA ILE A 422 -0.50 -0.94 4.05
C ILE A 422 -0.65 -1.57 2.66
N ILE A 423 -1.67 -1.14 1.93
CA ILE A 423 -1.98 -1.59 0.57
C ILE A 423 -2.09 -0.34 -0.30
N VAL A 424 -1.46 -0.33 -1.45
CA VAL A 424 -1.34 0.86 -2.31
C VAL A 424 -1.61 0.56 -3.77
N SER A 425 -2.00 1.59 -4.53
CA SER A 425 -2.01 1.58 -5.99
C SER A 425 -0.60 1.76 -6.52
N ASP A 426 0.09 0.66 -6.86
CA ASP A 426 1.49 0.70 -7.32
C ASP A 426 1.66 1.15 -8.77
N ALA A 427 0.57 1.24 -9.52
CA ALA A 427 0.56 1.92 -10.81
C ALA A 427 1.00 3.40 -10.70
N VAL A 428 0.72 4.04 -9.55
CA VAL A 428 1.00 5.46 -9.32
C VAL A 428 1.89 5.74 -8.11
N ILE A 429 2.08 4.78 -7.20
CA ILE A 429 2.89 4.92 -5.99
C ILE A 429 4.16 4.07 -6.10
N GLU A 430 5.32 4.69 -5.92
CA GLU A 430 6.59 4.01 -5.68
C GLU A 430 6.85 3.92 -4.17
N VAL A 431 7.07 2.71 -3.66
CA VAL A 431 7.44 2.46 -2.26
C VAL A 431 8.95 2.50 -2.13
N LEU A 432 9.49 3.55 -1.52
CA LEU A 432 10.93 3.76 -1.37
C LEU A 432 11.50 3.06 -0.14
N ARG A 433 10.70 2.92 0.91
CA ARG A 433 11.04 2.25 2.16
C ARG A 433 9.78 1.93 2.95
N SER A 434 9.80 0.80 3.66
CA SER A 434 8.75 0.43 4.61
C SER A 434 9.34 -0.31 5.80
N TYR A 435 8.70 -0.21 6.96
CA TYR A 435 9.08 -0.95 8.15
C TYR A 435 7.99 -0.94 9.21
N ALA A 436 8.05 -1.92 10.12
CA ALA A 436 7.37 -1.88 11.41
C ALA A 436 8.41 -1.58 12.51
N LEU A 437 8.07 -0.70 13.46
CA LEU A 437 9.01 -0.27 14.50
C LEU A 437 8.75 -1.03 15.81
N GLN A 438 9.61 -2.00 16.11
CA GLN A 438 9.70 -2.64 17.42
C GLN A 438 11.00 -2.23 18.10
N THR A 439 10.93 -1.45 19.16
CA THR A 439 12.13 -0.87 19.80
C THR A 439 12.95 -1.85 20.60
N SER A 440 12.33 -2.92 21.13
CA SER A 440 13.06 -3.97 21.87
C SER A 440 14.03 -4.78 21.01
N ASP A 441 13.91 -4.71 19.68
CA ASP A 441 14.82 -5.37 18.74
C ASP A 441 16.03 -4.50 18.36
N LEU A 442 15.97 -3.19 18.62
CA LEU A 442 17.05 -2.28 18.25
C LEU A 442 18.26 -2.43 19.19
N PRO A 443 19.46 -2.53 18.65
CA PRO A 443 20.67 -2.49 19.47
C PRO A 443 20.87 -1.12 20.11
N PRO A 444 21.64 -1.02 21.22
CA PRO A 444 21.75 0.22 22.01
C PRO A 444 22.28 1.43 21.25
N ASP A 445 23.11 1.25 20.24
CA ASP A 445 23.62 2.32 19.38
C ASP A 445 22.53 2.90 18.47
N ARG A 446 21.64 2.09 17.96
CA ARG A 446 20.48 2.56 17.17
C ARG A 446 19.42 3.20 18.04
N LEU A 447 19.13 2.66 19.23
CA LEU A 447 18.26 3.34 20.21
C LEU A 447 18.80 4.74 20.50
N ALA A 448 20.10 4.87 20.75
CA ALA A 448 20.74 6.17 20.99
C ALA A 448 20.74 7.09 19.76
N GLN A 449 20.89 6.55 18.54
CA GLN A 449 20.83 7.29 17.28
C GLN A 449 19.50 8.01 17.10
N TYR A 450 18.40 7.32 17.39
CA TYR A 450 17.03 7.80 17.20
C TYR A 450 16.39 8.36 18.47
N ASN A 451 17.15 8.49 19.56
CA ASN A 451 16.64 8.92 20.86
C ASN A 451 15.47 8.08 21.37
N LEU A 452 15.50 6.78 21.09
CA LEU A 452 14.50 5.80 21.53
C LEU A 452 14.96 5.06 22.79
N GLU A 453 14.01 4.54 23.55
CA GLU A 453 14.25 3.61 24.65
C GLU A 453 13.82 2.19 24.28
N LEU A 454 14.38 1.19 24.99
CA LEU A 454 14.27 -0.22 24.65
C LEU A 454 12.82 -0.75 24.50
N TYR A 455 11.88 -0.20 25.24
CA TYR A 455 10.48 -0.67 25.24
C TYR A 455 9.48 0.40 24.81
N ASP A 456 9.90 1.43 24.11
CA ASP A 456 8.98 2.50 23.69
C ASP A 456 7.79 1.98 22.90
N ALA A 457 8.02 1.07 21.95
CA ALA A 457 6.96 0.52 21.14
C ALA A 457 5.98 -0.32 21.96
N GLU A 458 6.51 -1.20 22.82
CA GLU A 458 5.74 -2.10 23.68
C GLU A 458 5.02 -1.37 24.83
N ASP A 459 5.59 -0.27 25.32
CA ASP A 459 4.95 0.58 26.33
C ASP A 459 3.79 1.39 25.72
N ALA A 460 3.92 1.84 24.48
CA ALA A 460 2.92 2.62 23.77
C ALA A 460 1.73 1.74 23.31
N SER A 461 1.99 0.54 22.76
CA SER A 461 0.95 -0.37 22.27
C SER A 461 1.46 -1.80 22.18
N ASP A 462 0.56 -2.79 22.05
CA ASP A 462 0.88 -4.15 21.63
C ASP A 462 0.88 -4.31 20.10
N HIS A 463 0.56 -3.22 19.36
CA HIS A 463 0.77 -3.07 17.92
C HIS A 463 1.96 -2.17 17.63
N PHE A 464 2.77 -2.52 16.65
CA PHE A 464 3.90 -1.73 16.19
C PHE A 464 3.48 -0.82 15.04
N MET A 465 3.89 0.45 15.11
CA MET A 465 3.61 1.39 14.03
C MET A 465 4.21 0.88 12.73
N VAL A 466 3.40 0.75 11.68
CA VAL A 466 3.84 0.48 10.32
C VAL A 466 4.00 1.77 9.55
N VAL A 467 5.12 1.90 8.84
CA VAL A 467 5.53 3.14 8.17
C VAL A 467 5.92 2.83 6.73
N ALA A 468 5.54 3.71 5.80
CA ALA A 468 6.01 3.66 4.42
C ALA A 468 6.42 5.06 3.91
N ASP A 469 7.56 5.10 3.22
CA ASP A 469 8.06 6.23 2.46
C ASP A 469 7.60 6.07 1.01
N LEU A 470 6.87 7.04 0.51
CA LEU A 470 6.20 6.99 -0.77
C LEU A 470 6.62 8.14 -1.67
N ALA A 471 6.64 7.89 -2.97
CA ALA A 471 6.77 8.87 -4.04
C ALA A 471 5.84 8.51 -5.20
N ILE A 472 5.56 9.45 -6.08
CA ILE A 472 4.81 9.19 -7.32
C ILE A 472 5.71 8.45 -8.33
N VAL A 473 5.17 7.41 -8.97
CA VAL A 473 5.86 6.65 -10.03
C VAL A 473 6.27 7.57 -11.17
N GLY A 474 7.56 7.59 -11.47
CA GLY A 474 8.11 8.42 -12.55
C GLY A 474 8.41 9.86 -12.14
N GLY A 475 8.06 10.26 -10.93
CA GLY A 475 8.16 11.62 -10.43
C GLY A 475 7.19 12.56 -11.17
N ILE A 476 6.71 13.61 -10.54
CA ILE A 476 6.10 14.72 -11.27
C ILE A 476 7.23 15.34 -12.08
N SER A 477 7.06 15.39 -13.40
CA SER A 477 7.95 16.22 -14.23
C SER A 477 7.87 17.64 -13.67
N GLN A 478 8.95 18.12 -13.04
CA GLN A 478 9.03 19.51 -12.54
C GLN A 478 9.19 20.51 -13.71
N THR A 479 8.80 20.12 -14.92
CA THR A 479 8.67 21.03 -16.05
C THR A 479 7.44 21.88 -15.82
N ASP A 480 7.64 23.17 -15.78
CA ASP A 480 6.63 24.21 -15.78
C ASP A 480 6.94 25.03 -17.03
N THR A 481 6.27 24.68 -18.14
CA THR A 481 6.63 25.17 -19.48
C THR A 481 6.30 26.64 -19.64
N ASP A 482 5.21 27.12 -19.05
CA ASP A 482 4.77 28.51 -19.16
C ASP A 482 5.18 29.37 -17.94
N GLY A 483 5.66 28.76 -16.85
CA GLY A 483 6.25 29.42 -15.70
C GLY A 483 5.23 30.02 -14.73
N ASP A 484 4.02 29.49 -14.67
CA ASP A 484 2.95 29.98 -13.82
C ASP A 484 2.96 29.40 -12.40
N GLY A 485 3.79 28.37 -12.16
CA GLY A 485 3.96 27.70 -10.86
C GLY A 485 3.16 26.40 -10.73
N VAL A 486 2.45 25.99 -11.77
CA VAL A 486 1.82 24.67 -11.91
C VAL A 486 2.68 23.82 -12.84
N PHE A 487 2.96 22.57 -12.49
CA PHE A 487 3.80 21.72 -13.34
C PHE A 487 2.99 21.15 -14.50
N ASP A 488 3.59 21.01 -15.69
CA ASP A 488 2.96 20.53 -16.91
C ASP A 488 2.09 19.26 -16.73
N ALA A 489 2.49 18.38 -15.82
CA ALA A 489 1.80 17.11 -15.56
C ALA A 489 0.43 17.27 -14.83
N ILE A 490 0.20 18.43 -14.24
CA ILE A 490 -0.99 18.74 -13.46
C ILE A 490 -1.63 20.06 -13.89
N ASP A 491 -1.07 20.67 -14.91
CA ASP A 491 -1.53 21.92 -15.48
C ASP A 491 -2.57 21.63 -16.56
N ASN A 492 -3.77 22.17 -16.40
CA ASN A 492 -4.84 22.02 -17.38
C ASN A 492 -4.65 22.91 -18.63
N CYS A 493 -3.60 23.79 -18.61
CA CYS A 493 -3.13 24.55 -19.77
C CYS A 493 -1.58 24.61 -19.83
N PRO A 494 -0.83 23.52 -20.02
CA PRO A 494 0.63 23.45 -19.81
C PRO A 494 1.51 24.43 -20.60
N ASP A 495 0.96 25.05 -21.63
CA ASP A 495 1.66 26.01 -22.52
C ASP A 495 1.18 27.45 -22.31
N LEU A 496 0.19 27.69 -21.41
CA LEU A 496 -0.45 28.99 -21.21
C LEU A 496 -0.79 29.25 -19.75
N SER A 497 -0.08 30.19 -19.13
CA SER A 497 -0.18 30.54 -17.71
C SER A 497 -1.61 30.80 -17.22
N ASN A 498 -2.07 29.97 -16.27
CA ASN A 498 -3.40 30.02 -15.65
C ASN A 498 -3.36 29.51 -14.20
N VAL A 499 -2.62 30.19 -13.34
CA VAL A 499 -2.36 29.83 -11.91
C VAL A 499 -3.60 29.38 -11.12
N ASP A 500 -4.80 29.84 -11.50
CA ASP A 500 -6.06 29.52 -10.84
C ASP A 500 -6.69 28.21 -11.33
N GLN A 501 -6.15 27.63 -12.43
CA GLN A 501 -6.57 26.33 -12.98
C GLN A 501 -8.08 26.20 -13.19
N SER A 502 -8.74 27.33 -13.58
CA SER A 502 -10.18 27.35 -13.83
C SER A 502 -10.55 26.42 -14.97
N ASP A 503 -11.61 25.65 -14.80
CA ASP A 503 -12.19 24.71 -15.78
C ASP A 503 -13.71 24.70 -15.55
N PHE A 504 -14.42 25.56 -16.31
CA PHE A 504 -15.85 25.83 -16.15
C PHE A 504 -16.71 24.60 -16.52
N ASN A 505 -16.31 23.88 -17.55
CA ASN A 505 -17.09 22.78 -18.12
C ASN A 505 -16.64 21.40 -17.59
N PHE A 506 -15.55 21.33 -16.78
CA PHE A 506 -14.96 20.11 -16.19
C PHE A 506 -14.53 19.08 -17.23
N ASP A 507 -13.99 19.53 -18.37
CA ASP A 507 -13.51 18.63 -19.42
C ASP A 507 -12.00 18.32 -19.34
N GLY A 508 -11.31 18.91 -18.35
CA GLY A 508 -9.90 18.72 -18.08
C GLY A 508 -8.97 19.67 -18.87
N LEU A 509 -9.52 20.58 -19.67
CA LEU A 509 -8.80 21.70 -20.26
C LEU A 509 -9.16 22.98 -19.50
N GLY A 510 -8.16 23.80 -19.20
CA GLY A 510 -8.41 25.05 -18.50
C GLY A 510 -9.10 26.09 -19.39
N ASP A 511 -9.95 26.92 -18.77
CA ASP A 511 -10.69 27.98 -19.46
C ASP A 511 -9.79 28.91 -20.29
N ALA A 512 -8.54 29.10 -19.83
CA ALA A 512 -7.57 29.94 -20.50
C ALA A 512 -7.16 29.42 -21.89
N CYS A 513 -7.13 28.11 -22.09
CA CYS A 513 -6.71 27.43 -23.32
C CYS A 513 -7.84 26.67 -24.02
N SER A 514 -9.02 26.57 -23.42
CA SER A 514 -10.22 25.99 -24.00
C SER A 514 -11.00 27.03 -24.83
N ASP A 515 -11.64 26.59 -25.91
CA ASP A 515 -12.60 27.32 -26.74
C ASP A 515 -13.72 26.30 -27.05
N SER A 516 -14.68 26.24 -26.10
CA SER A 516 -15.64 25.14 -26.03
C SER A 516 -16.65 25.11 -27.17
N ASP A 517 -16.98 26.26 -27.77
CA ASP A 517 -17.92 26.36 -28.89
C ASP A 517 -17.26 26.64 -30.24
N LEU A 518 -15.93 26.84 -30.23
CA LEU A 518 -15.10 27.04 -31.44
C LEU A 518 -15.42 28.32 -32.21
N ASP A 519 -15.68 29.41 -31.50
CA ASP A 519 -15.96 30.72 -32.12
C ASP A 519 -14.71 31.62 -32.23
N GLY A 520 -13.60 31.23 -31.57
CA GLY A 520 -12.29 31.89 -31.60
C GLY A 520 -12.02 32.75 -30.37
N LEU A 521 -12.87 32.73 -29.34
CA LEU A 521 -12.61 33.23 -28.00
C LEU A 521 -12.27 32.05 -27.09
N SER A 522 -11.46 32.26 -26.07
CA SER A 522 -11.31 31.25 -25.01
C SER A 522 -12.43 31.41 -23.99
N ASP A 523 -12.79 30.30 -23.34
CA ASP A 523 -13.82 30.28 -22.30
C ASP A 523 -13.54 31.34 -21.21
N GLU A 524 -12.27 31.58 -20.84
CA GLU A 524 -11.87 32.65 -19.91
C GLU A 524 -12.23 34.05 -20.42
N ILE A 525 -12.01 34.33 -21.71
CA ILE A 525 -12.36 35.62 -22.31
C ILE A 525 -13.87 35.80 -22.29
N GLU A 526 -14.63 34.77 -22.56
CA GLU A 526 -16.08 34.80 -22.55
C GLU A 526 -16.64 34.99 -21.16
N ILE A 527 -16.15 34.24 -20.17
CA ILE A 527 -16.62 34.36 -18.77
C ILE A 527 -16.26 35.69 -18.14
N LEU A 528 -15.03 36.19 -18.35
CA LEU A 528 -14.48 37.32 -17.59
C LEU A 528 -14.53 38.65 -18.32
N ILE A 529 -14.51 38.66 -19.66
CA ILE A 529 -14.32 39.89 -20.46
C ILE A 529 -15.54 40.22 -21.30
N SER A 530 -15.95 39.32 -22.19
CA SER A 530 -17.08 39.53 -23.08
C SER A 530 -18.43 39.28 -22.41
N ILE A 531 -18.44 38.44 -21.38
CA ILE A 531 -19.65 38.01 -20.64
C ILE A 531 -20.62 37.27 -21.58
N THR A 532 -20.11 36.62 -22.57
CA THR A 532 -20.81 35.72 -23.48
C THR A 532 -20.96 34.32 -22.89
N ASP A 533 -21.68 33.43 -23.54
CA ASP A 533 -21.85 32.04 -23.08
C ASP A 533 -20.82 31.13 -23.77
N PRO A 534 -19.84 30.53 -23.04
CA PRO A 534 -18.75 29.72 -23.64
C PRO A 534 -19.21 28.47 -24.40
N LEU A 535 -20.49 28.17 -24.39
CA LEU A 535 -21.08 27.03 -25.10
C LEU A 535 -21.94 27.44 -26.29
N ILE A 536 -21.99 28.74 -26.63
CA ILE A 536 -22.89 29.28 -27.65
C ILE A 536 -22.13 30.26 -28.54
N GLN A 537 -21.70 29.85 -29.70
CA GLN A 537 -20.90 30.61 -30.69
C GLN A 537 -21.44 32.03 -31.05
N ASP A 538 -22.72 32.27 -30.86
CA ASP A 538 -23.48 33.48 -31.24
C ASP A 538 -24.49 33.72 -30.12
N THR A 539 -24.07 34.44 -29.07
CA THR A 539 -24.81 34.58 -27.82
C THR A 539 -26.13 35.35 -28.00
N ASP A 540 -26.18 36.38 -28.87
CA ASP A 540 -27.40 37.18 -29.11
C ASP A 540 -28.24 36.72 -30.32
N GLY A 541 -27.70 35.77 -31.11
CA GLY A 541 -28.42 35.10 -32.20
C GLY A 541 -28.63 35.92 -33.44
N ASP A 542 -27.77 36.90 -33.73
CA ASP A 542 -27.88 37.80 -34.85
C ASP A 542 -27.25 37.29 -36.15
N GLY A 543 -26.39 36.23 -36.07
CA GLY A 543 -25.76 35.57 -37.19
C GLY A 543 -24.26 35.87 -37.34
N LEU A 544 -23.68 36.69 -36.43
CA LEU A 544 -22.23 36.80 -36.22
C LEU A 544 -21.86 35.95 -35.00
N THR A 545 -20.65 35.41 -34.97
CA THR A 545 -20.18 34.75 -33.75
C THR A 545 -19.53 35.78 -32.83
N ASP A 546 -19.56 35.54 -31.54
CA ASP A 546 -19.05 36.45 -30.50
C ASP A 546 -17.59 36.83 -30.78
N GLY A 547 -16.76 35.83 -31.19
CA GLY A 547 -15.38 36.04 -31.58
C GLY A 547 -15.21 36.90 -32.82
N ILE A 548 -16.07 36.77 -33.82
CA ILE A 548 -16.06 37.62 -35.04
C ILE A 548 -16.46 39.06 -34.69
N GLU A 549 -17.46 39.24 -33.82
CA GLU A 549 -17.92 40.55 -33.39
C GLU A 549 -16.83 41.35 -32.69
N LEU A 550 -16.19 40.72 -31.69
CA LEU A 550 -15.13 41.36 -30.92
C LEU A 550 -13.82 41.56 -31.72
N SER A 551 -13.46 40.62 -32.59
CA SER A 551 -12.17 40.67 -33.27
C SER A 551 -12.17 41.42 -34.60
N LEU A 552 -13.29 41.40 -35.34
CA LEU A 552 -13.34 41.88 -36.71
C LEU A 552 -14.26 43.09 -36.91
N PHE A 553 -15.43 43.08 -36.28
CA PHE A 553 -16.47 44.12 -36.54
C PHE A 553 -16.65 45.13 -35.41
N ILE A 554 -16.22 44.80 -34.20
CA ILE A 554 -16.34 45.66 -33.00
C ILE A 554 -17.81 46.00 -32.73
N THR A 555 -18.66 44.99 -32.85
CA THR A 555 -20.05 45.00 -32.43
C THR A 555 -20.18 44.40 -31.00
N ASP A 556 -21.35 44.53 -30.40
CA ASP A 556 -21.60 44.04 -29.03
C ASP A 556 -22.24 42.65 -29.08
N PRO A 557 -21.49 41.56 -28.72
CA PRO A 557 -21.96 40.18 -28.87
C PRO A 557 -23.16 39.83 -27.95
N LEU A 558 -23.62 40.76 -27.15
CA LEU A 558 -24.81 40.61 -26.31
C LEU A 558 -26.02 41.44 -26.84
N ASN A 559 -25.87 42.12 -27.95
CA ASN A 559 -26.89 43.01 -28.49
C ASN A 559 -26.97 42.97 -30.01
N SER A 560 -27.85 42.20 -30.56
CA SER A 560 -28.06 41.91 -31.99
C SER A 560 -28.30 43.11 -32.90
N ASP A 561 -28.33 44.37 -32.39
CA ASP A 561 -28.43 45.65 -33.13
C ASP A 561 -27.65 46.69 -32.33
N THR A 562 -26.31 46.64 -32.41
CA THR A 562 -25.39 47.47 -31.62
C THR A 562 -25.62 48.96 -31.82
N ASN A 563 -26.04 49.39 -33.05
CA ASN A 563 -26.23 50.79 -33.37
C ASN A 563 -27.68 51.24 -33.28
N GLU A 564 -28.63 50.38 -32.87
CA GLU A 564 -30.06 50.65 -32.66
C GLU A 564 -30.82 51.19 -33.91
N ASN A 565 -30.40 50.76 -35.12
CA ASN A 565 -31.00 51.23 -36.36
C ASN A 565 -32.16 50.34 -36.85
N GLY A 566 -32.39 49.17 -36.22
CA GLY A 566 -33.47 48.25 -36.50
C GLY A 566 -33.15 47.13 -37.46
N LEU A 567 -31.88 46.98 -37.85
CA LEU A 567 -31.30 45.84 -38.54
C LEU A 567 -30.37 45.12 -37.55
N SER A 568 -30.17 43.82 -37.69
CA SER A 568 -29.14 43.13 -36.91
C SER A 568 -27.74 43.51 -37.39
N ASP A 569 -26.72 43.34 -36.57
CA ASP A 569 -25.35 43.67 -36.92
C ASP A 569 -24.88 42.89 -38.17
N ALA A 570 -25.28 41.63 -38.31
CA ALA A 570 -25.09 40.86 -39.53
C ALA A 570 -25.85 41.44 -40.72
N GLU A 571 -27.07 41.94 -40.57
CA GLU A 571 -27.85 42.60 -41.65
C GLU A 571 -27.24 43.93 -42.03
N ASP A 572 -26.73 44.70 -41.08
CA ASP A 572 -26.06 45.97 -41.31
C ASP A 572 -24.78 45.81 -42.15
N LEU A 573 -24.01 44.76 -41.88
CA LEU A 573 -22.83 44.42 -42.67
C LEU A 573 -23.22 44.07 -44.12
N LEU A 574 -24.35 43.43 -44.35
CA LEU A 574 -24.87 43.10 -45.68
C LEU A 574 -25.40 44.33 -46.41
N ASP A 575 -26.09 45.26 -45.69
CA ASP A 575 -26.71 46.46 -46.24
C ASP A 575 -25.66 47.56 -46.51
N SER A 576 -24.61 47.68 -45.72
CA SER A 576 -23.49 48.61 -45.94
C SER A 576 -22.70 48.34 -47.22
N GLY A 577 -22.88 47.19 -47.82
CA GLY A 577 -22.18 46.75 -49.04
C GLY A 577 -20.69 46.44 -48.81
N GLU A 578 -20.24 46.37 -47.55
CA GLU A 578 -18.84 46.05 -47.28
C GLU A 578 -18.52 44.58 -47.55
N ILE A 579 -19.53 43.71 -47.57
CA ILE A 579 -19.33 42.30 -48.02
C ILE A 579 -19.62 42.12 -49.52
N GLY A 580 -20.10 43.16 -50.23
CA GLY A 580 -20.61 43.00 -51.61
C GLY A 580 -19.94 43.78 -52.71
N ALA A 581 -18.97 44.67 -52.51
CA ALA A 581 -18.53 45.57 -53.55
C ALA A 581 -17.00 45.56 -53.88
N THR A 582 -16.18 45.10 -52.99
CA THR A 582 -14.78 44.73 -53.34
C THR A 582 -14.39 43.64 -52.39
N CYS A 583 -14.14 42.45 -52.92
CA CYS A 583 -13.62 41.34 -52.12
C CYS A 583 -12.32 41.75 -51.41
N SER A 584 -12.42 42.39 -50.26
CA SER A 584 -11.22 42.72 -49.46
C SER A 584 -10.51 41.49 -48.93
N GLY A 585 -11.14 40.32 -49.06
CA GLY A 585 -10.54 39.03 -48.82
C GLY A 585 -9.95 38.33 -50.05
N ASP A 586 -10.07 38.90 -51.25
CA ASP A 586 -9.40 38.41 -52.47
C ASP A 586 -7.95 38.95 -52.52
N THR A 587 -7.10 38.29 -51.77
CA THR A 587 -5.68 38.68 -51.61
C THR A 587 -4.84 38.41 -52.84
N ASN A 588 -5.33 37.56 -53.74
CA ASN A 588 -4.68 37.23 -55.00
C ASN A 588 -5.29 37.96 -56.19
N ASN A 589 -6.39 38.74 -56.01
CA ASN A 589 -7.12 39.51 -57.05
C ASN A 589 -7.67 38.65 -58.20
N ASP A 590 -8.10 37.43 -57.97
CA ASP A 590 -8.69 36.52 -58.94
C ASP A 590 -10.20 36.68 -59.13
N GLY A 591 -10.83 37.51 -58.30
CA GLY A 591 -12.26 37.82 -58.28
C GLY A 591 -13.12 36.83 -57.52
N SER A 592 -12.52 35.99 -56.69
CA SER A 592 -13.23 35.02 -55.86
C SER A 592 -12.53 34.84 -54.52
N ILE A 593 -13.22 34.89 -53.41
CA ILE A 593 -12.66 34.54 -52.10
C ILE A 593 -12.66 33.02 -51.94
N THR A 594 -11.48 32.43 -51.84
CA THR A 594 -11.25 30.99 -51.79
C THR A 594 -10.29 30.63 -50.64
N ILE A 595 -10.13 29.33 -50.39
CA ILE A 595 -9.12 28.82 -49.44
C ILE A 595 -7.71 29.31 -49.78
N GLY A 596 -7.46 29.68 -51.06
CA GLY A 596 -6.17 30.25 -51.50
C GLY A 596 -5.90 31.62 -50.90
N ASP A 597 -6.94 32.44 -50.73
CA ASP A 597 -6.85 33.77 -50.12
C ASP A 597 -6.63 33.67 -48.62
N LEU A 598 -7.35 32.78 -47.96
CA LEU A 598 -7.16 32.49 -46.55
C LEU A 598 -5.76 31.97 -46.23
N LEU A 599 -5.19 31.11 -47.08
CA LEU A 599 -3.82 30.62 -46.94
C LEU A 599 -2.77 31.73 -47.15
N LEU A 600 -3.04 32.74 -47.97
CA LEU A 600 -2.18 33.91 -48.15
C LEU A 600 -2.21 34.84 -46.93
N VAL A 601 -3.36 35.03 -46.29
CA VAL A 601 -3.51 35.79 -45.05
C VAL A 601 -2.80 35.04 -43.92
N LEU A 602 -3.04 33.72 -43.75
CA LEU A 602 -2.39 32.89 -42.73
C LEU A 602 -0.86 32.81 -42.90
N SER A 603 -0.35 32.86 -44.14
CA SER A 603 1.09 32.90 -44.40
C SER A 603 1.76 34.23 -44.03
N ALA A 604 0.98 35.30 -43.92
CA ALA A 604 1.44 36.62 -43.50
C ALA A 604 1.42 36.83 -41.98
N PHE A 605 0.70 36.00 -41.24
CA PHE A 605 0.65 36.04 -39.78
C PHE A 605 1.92 35.54 -39.06
N GLY A 606 2.93 35.08 -39.79
CA GLY A 606 4.24 34.68 -39.25
C GLY A 606 5.38 35.65 -39.55
N ASP A 607 5.14 36.70 -40.35
CA ASP A 607 6.18 37.65 -40.71
C ASP A 607 6.22 38.86 -39.78
N VAL A 608 7.22 38.87 -38.90
CA VAL A 608 7.55 40.04 -38.05
C VAL A 608 7.84 41.22 -39.00
N CYS A 609 6.99 42.25 -38.98
CA CYS A 609 7.29 43.51 -39.62
C CYS A 609 8.61 44.09 -39.08
N SER A 610 9.62 44.16 -39.93
CA SER A 610 10.92 44.76 -39.66
C SER A 610 10.84 46.28 -39.65
#